data_7cfdd1be79a50d2737b8a5243be9f7bb
#
_entry.id   7cfdd1be79a50d2737b8a5243be9f7bb
#
_cell.length_a   1.000
_cell.length_b   1.000
_cell.length_c   1.000
_cell.angle_alpha   90.00
_cell.angle_beta   90.00
_cell.angle_gamma   90.00
#
_symmetry.space_group_name_H-M   'P 1'
#
loop_
_entity.id
_entity.type
_entity.pdbx_description
1 polymer ?
#
loop_
_entity_poly.entity_id
_entity_poly.type
_entity_poly.pdbx_seq_one_letter_code
_entity_poly.pdbx_strand_id
1 'polypeptide(L)'
;MNKVNDREIKKDFLKSRQRGFTLVEILIVLALIGIVAGLAMSNLGEIFGGGKVKAAQTWVNSTGEAYVNSYLAMVGDYPKSLSDLKNPPNGVPSFVKRASDLKDPWGKDYVYQYPGTRNSGSFDLSTTAPDGTVLGNWDSSTSN
;
A
#
# COMPACT_ATOMS: atom_id res chain seq x y z
N MET A 1 67.08 11.60 -46.20
CA MET A 1 66.48 11.65 -44.85
C MET A 1 65.23 12.50 -44.93
N ASN A 2 64.09 11.88 -45.18
CA ASN A 2 62.77 12.56 -45.23
C ASN A 2 62.30 12.84 -43.83
N LYS A 3 62.25 14.11 -43.41
CA LYS A 3 61.50 14.53 -42.21
C LYS A 3 60.01 14.43 -42.53
N VAL A 4 59.38 13.32 -42.14
CA VAL A 4 57.96 13.22 -42.11
C VAL A 4 57.43 14.26 -41.13
N ASN A 5 56.53 15.11 -41.60
CA ASN A 5 56.08 16.30 -40.90
C ASN A 5 55.09 15.89 -39.79
N ASP A 6 55.55 15.80 -38.56
CA ASP A 6 54.76 15.42 -37.35
C ASP A 6 53.54 16.30 -37.12
N ARG A 7 53.38 17.37 -37.91
CA ARG A 7 52.18 18.25 -37.79
C ARG A 7 50.97 17.75 -38.57
N GLU A 8 51.12 16.89 -39.56
CA GLU A 8 50.01 16.34 -40.33
C GLU A 8 49.38 15.15 -39.62
N ILE A 9 50.18 14.33 -38.94
CA ILE A 9 49.65 13.16 -38.18
C ILE A 9 48.77 13.58 -37.02
N LYS A 10 49.01 14.74 -36.41
CA LYS A 10 48.18 15.25 -35.30
C LYS A 10 46.81 15.80 -35.70
N LYS A 11 46.63 16.15 -36.99
CA LYS A 11 45.33 16.69 -37.46
C LYS A 11 44.28 15.61 -37.74
N ASP A 12 44.71 14.41 -38.07
CA ASP A 12 43.81 13.32 -38.38
C ASP A 12 43.25 12.63 -37.11
N PHE A 13 43.97 12.69 -35.99
CA PHE A 13 43.52 12.12 -34.72
C PHE A 13 42.44 12.95 -34.01
N LEU A 14 42.19 14.20 -34.43
CA LEU A 14 41.23 15.08 -33.76
C LEU A 14 39.88 15.17 -34.48
N LYS A 15 39.66 14.39 -35.53
CA LYS A 15 38.38 14.27 -36.18
C LYS A 15 37.55 13.12 -35.56
N SER A 16 37.47 13.10 -34.25
CA SER A 16 36.44 12.36 -33.53
C SER A 16 35.11 12.96 -33.96
N ARG A 17 34.40 12.28 -34.83
CA ARG A 17 33.02 12.59 -35.18
C ARG A 17 32.21 12.58 -33.90
N GLN A 18 31.98 13.71 -33.29
CA GLN A 18 30.95 13.89 -32.31
C GLN A 18 29.61 13.64 -33.04
N ARG A 19 29.11 12.42 -32.92
CA ARG A 19 27.74 12.09 -33.33
C ARG A 19 26.84 12.74 -32.32
N GLY A 20 26.31 13.91 -32.64
CA GLY A 20 25.19 14.49 -31.88
C GLY A 20 23.95 13.66 -32.11
N PHE A 21 23.12 13.60 -31.11
CA PHE A 21 21.77 12.99 -31.21
C PHE A 21 20.95 13.76 -32.24
N THR A 22 20.21 13.04 -33.07
CA THR A 22 19.31 13.67 -34.02
C THR A 22 18.02 14.09 -33.31
N LEU A 23 17.37 15.12 -33.80
CA LEU A 23 16.08 15.59 -33.24
C LEU A 23 14.99 14.45 -33.31
N VAL A 24 15.06 13.65 -34.36
CA VAL A 24 14.17 12.48 -34.56
C VAL A 24 14.41 11.41 -33.48
N GLU A 25 15.65 11.17 -33.11
CA GLU A 25 16.03 10.19 -32.07
C GLU A 25 15.44 10.58 -30.71
N ILE A 26 15.53 11.86 -30.34
CA ILE A 26 14.92 12.38 -29.11
C ILE A 26 13.38 12.30 -29.18
N LEU A 27 12.77 12.60 -30.32
CA LEU A 27 11.32 12.50 -30.48
C LEU A 27 10.82 11.06 -30.31
N ILE A 28 11.52 10.07 -30.86
CA ILE A 28 11.18 8.65 -30.71
C ILE A 28 11.30 8.23 -29.24
N VAL A 29 12.37 8.63 -28.55
CA VAL A 29 12.57 8.31 -27.14
C VAL A 29 11.46 8.91 -26.28
N LEU A 30 11.09 10.18 -26.51
CA LEU A 30 10.00 10.83 -25.77
C LEU A 30 8.65 10.16 -26.05
N ALA A 31 8.38 9.76 -27.30
CA ALA A 31 7.18 9.02 -27.66
C ALA A 31 7.12 7.66 -26.94
N LEU A 32 8.21 6.91 -26.90
CA LEU A 32 8.29 5.63 -26.19
C LEU A 32 8.09 5.81 -24.68
N ILE A 33 8.73 6.82 -24.08
CA ILE A 33 8.53 7.13 -22.66
C ILE A 33 7.07 7.48 -22.38
N GLY A 34 6.42 8.27 -23.25
CA GLY A 34 5.00 8.62 -23.14
C GLY A 34 4.08 7.40 -23.18
N ILE A 35 4.34 6.45 -24.09
CA ILE A 35 3.55 5.20 -24.20
C ILE A 35 3.74 4.35 -22.94
N VAL A 36 4.98 4.12 -22.50
CA VAL A 36 5.29 3.32 -21.32
C VAL A 36 4.70 3.95 -20.05
N ALA A 37 4.80 5.27 -19.90
CA ALA A 37 4.21 6.00 -18.79
C ALA A 37 2.68 5.88 -18.78
N GLY A 38 2.03 5.97 -19.94
CA GLY A 38 0.58 5.80 -20.08
C GLY A 38 0.11 4.41 -19.67
N LEU A 39 0.82 3.36 -20.11
CA LEU A 39 0.51 1.97 -19.72
C LEU A 39 0.77 1.72 -18.23
N ALA A 40 1.82 2.30 -17.66
CA ALA A 40 2.11 2.18 -16.24
C ALA A 40 1.00 2.82 -15.38
N MET A 41 0.48 3.98 -15.77
CA MET A 41 -0.59 4.67 -15.03
C MET A 41 -1.90 3.87 -15.00
N SER A 42 -2.26 3.15 -16.07
CA SER A 42 -3.49 2.35 -16.11
C SER A 42 -3.48 1.18 -15.11
N ASN A 43 -2.33 0.59 -14.85
CA ASN A 43 -2.18 -0.56 -13.94
C ASN A 43 -1.94 -0.17 -12.47
N LEU A 44 -1.54 1.08 -12.21
CA LEU A 44 -1.26 1.53 -10.84
C LEU A 44 -2.50 1.48 -9.94
N GLY A 45 -3.69 1.77 -10.47
CA GLY A 45 -4.94 1.71 -9.72
C GLY A 45 -5.23 0.34 -9.14
N GLU A 46 -5.02 -0.73 -9.92
CA GLU A 46 -5.22 -2.12 -9.48
C GLU A 46 -4.16 -2.57 -8.47
N ILE A 47 -2.91 -2.20 -8.70
CA ILE A 47 -1.80 -2.55 -7.79
C ILE A 47 -2.00 -1.88 -6.42
N PHE A 48 -2.32 -0.60 -6.39
CA PHE A 48 -2.59 0.11 -5.13
C PHE A 48 -3.91 -0.33 -4.49
N GLY A 49 -4.93 -0.66 -5.28
CA GLY A 49 -6.19 -1.20 -4.81
C GLY A 49 -5.99 -2.54 -4.09
N GLY A 50 -5.28 -3.48 -4.72
CA GLY A 50 -4.95 -4.78 -4.13
C GLY A 50 -4.12 -4.68 -2.86
N GLY A 51 -3.15 -3.76 -2.81
CA GLY A 51 -2.36 -3.48 -1.60
C GLY A 51 -3.21 -3.00 -0.43
N LYS A 52 -4.16 -2.11 -0.68
CA LYS A 52 -5.10 -1.62 0.35
C LYS A 52 -6.03 -2.72 0.86
N VAL A 53 -6.57 -3.55 -0.04
CA VAL A 53 -7.41 -4.70 0.32
C VAL A 53 -6.62 -5.65 1.22
N LYS A 54 -5.39 -6.01 0.83
CA LYS A 54 -4.53 -6.89 1.64
C LYS A 54 -4.19 -6.27 3.00
N ALA A 55 -3.91 -4.98 3.06
CA ALA A 55 -3.65 -4.28 4.31
C ALA A 55 -4.88 -4.29 5.24
N ALA A 56 -6.07 -4.03 4.71
CA ALA A 56 -7.31 -4.09 5.46
C ALA A 56 -7.60 -5.52 5.96
N GLN A 57 -7.44 -6.54 5.12
CA GLN A 57 -7.61 -7.94 5.50
C GLN A 57 -6.63 -8.36 6.59
N THR A 58 -5.35 -7.96 6.49
CA THR A 58 -4.35 -8.21 7.53
C THR A 58 -4.74 -7.52 8.84
N TRP A 59 -5.26 -6.30 8.76
CA TRP A 59 -5.67 -5.58 9.97
C TRP A 59 -6.82 -6.30 10.67
N VAL A 60 -7.89 -6.69 9.98
CA VAL A 60 -9.05 -7.37 10.59
C VAL A 60 -8.69 -8.75 11.14
N ASN A 61 -7.82 -9.52 10.46
CA ASN A 61 -7.47 -10.90 10.85
C ASN A 61 -6.28 -11.00 11.82
N SER A 62 -5.58 -9.92 12.08
CA SER A 62 -4.39 -9.97 12.96
C SER A 62 -4.32 -8.79 13.92
N THR A 63 -4.14 -7.58 13.40
CA THR A 63 -3.89 -6.40 14.25
C THR A 63 -5.11 -6.03 15.09
N GLY A 64 -6.27 -5.94 14.48
CA GLY A 64 -7.53 -5.62 15.15
C GLY A 64 -7.93 -6.68 16.15
N GLU A 65 -7.82 -7.95 15.77
CA GLU A 65 -8.05 -9.07 16.69
C GLU A 65 -7.11 -9.05 17.90
N ALA A 66 -5.82 -8.80 17.66
CA ALA A 66 -4.84 -8.71 18.74
C ALA A 66 -5.19 -7.58 19.73
N TYR A 67 -5.64 -6.43 19.23
CA TYR A 67 -6.06 -5.31 20.10
C TYR A 67 -7.29 -5.67 20.94
N VAL A 68 -8.32 -6.26 20.32
CA VAL A 68 -9.55 -6.64 21.04
C VAL A 68 -9.26 -7.73 22.07
N ASN A 69 -8.46 -8.74 21.72
CA ASN A 69 -8.08 -9.81 22.63
C ASN A 69 -7.20 -9.33 23.78
N SER A 70 -6.30 -8.37 23.50
CA SER A 70 -5.49 -7.74 24.56
C SER A 70 -6.36 -6.91 25.52
N TYR A 71 -7.34 -6.20 25.00
CA TYR A 71 -8.31 -5.47 25.79
C TYR A 71 -9.07 -6.44 26.71
N LEU A 72 -9.62 -7.52 26.17
CA LEU A 72 -10.30 -8.57 26.93
C LEU A 72 -9.40 -9.13 28.05
N ALA A 73 -8.16 -9.43 27.74
CA ALA A 73 -7.20 -9.98 28.71
C ALA A 73 -6.87 -9.02 29.84
N MET A 74 -6.82 -7.70 29.59
CA MET A 74 -6.42 -6.70 30.58
C MET A 74 -7.62 -6.07 31.32
N VAL A 75 -8.77 -5.96 30.68
CA VAL A 75 -9.98 -5.33 31.23
C VAL A 75 -10.94 -6.38 31.81
N GLY A 76 -10.95 -7.60 31.27
CA GLY A 76 -11.81 -8.70 31.69
C GLY A 76 -13.12 -8.82 30.89
N ASP A 77 -13.43 -7.82 30.05
CA ASP A 77 -14.61 -7.78 29.19
C ASP A 77 -14.24 -7.35 27.77
N TYR A 78 -15.09 -7.67 26.79
CA TYR A 78 -14.93 -7.15 25.43
C TYR A 78 -15.20 -5.63 25.37
N PRO A 79 -14.49 -4.88 24.51
CA PRO A 79 -14.80 -3.48 24.30
C PRO A 79 -16.22 -3.31 23.74
N LYS A 80 -16.91 -2.25 24.13
CA LYS A 80 -18.23 -1.91 23.57
C LYS A 80 -18.12 -1.31 22.17
N SER A 81 -16.96 -0.71 21.89
CA SER A 81 -16.63 -0.11 20.60
C SER A 81 -15.11 -0.08 20.41
N LEU A 82 -14.63 0.07 19.18
CA LEU A 82 -13.19 0.21 18.91
C LEU A 82 -12.57 1.46 19.55
N SER A 83 -13.38 2.49 19.85
CA SER A 83 -12.89 3.67 20.56
C SER A 83 -12.42 3.37 21.99
N ASP A 84 -12.93 2.32 22.60
CA ASP A 84 -12.52 1.90 23.96
C ASP A 84 -11.07 1.39 23.97
N LEU A 85 -10.55 0.92 22.83
CA LEU A 85 -9.15 0.55 22.68
C LEU A 85 -8.20 1.73 22.90
N LYS A 86 -8.67 2.94 22.62
CA LYS A 86 -7.91 4.17 22.83
C LYS A 86 -7.98 4.65 24.26
N ASN A 87 -9.13 4.49 24.91
CA ASN A 87 -9.38 4.96 26.27
C ASN A 87 -9.96 3.82 27.13
N PRO A 88 -9.14 2.79 27.47
CA PRO A 88 -9.61 1.69 28.30
C PRO A 88 -9.94 2.19 29.72
N PRO A 89 -10.86 1.53 30.42
CA PRO A 89 -11.18 1.84 31.81
C PRO A 89 -10.06 1.41 32.78
N ASN A 90 -10.22 1.79 34.06
CA ASN A 90 -9.40 1.29 35.18
C ASN A 90 -7.89 1.57 35.07
N GLY A 91 -7.49 2.61 34.34
CA GLY A 91 -6.07 2.97 34.19
C GLY A 91 -5.26 2.03 33.31
N VAL A 92 -5.91 1.15 32.55
CA VAL A 92 -5.25 0.29 31.56
C VAL A 92 -4.66 1.17 30.43
N PRO A 93 -3.39 0.96 30.01
CA PRO A 93 -2.81 1.72 28.92
C PRO A 93 -3.57 1.59 27.61
N SER A 94 -3.58 2.64 26.82
CA SER A 94 -4.17 2.62 25.47
C SER A 94 -3.53 1.57 24.58
N PHE A 95 -4.33 0.78 23.89
CA PHE A 95 -3.89 -0.23 22.92
C PHE A 95 -3.56 0.38 21.56
N VAL A 96 -4.11 1.54 21.24
CA VAL A 96 -3.86 2.28 20.01
C VAL A 96 -3.40 3.70 20.31
N LYS A 97 -2.37 4.14 19.60
CA LYS A 97 -1.78 5.46 19.85
C LYS A 97 -2.60 6.58 19.23
N ARG A 98 -3.17 6.35 18.05
CA ARG A 98 -3.88 7.37 17.27
C ARG A 98 -5.24 6.84 16.83
N ALA A 99 -6.23 7.71 16.75
CA ALA A 99 -7.54 7.37 16.22
C ALA A 99 -7.48 6.88 14.75
N SER A 100 -6.48 7.35 13.99
CA SER A 100 -6.22 6.88 12.63
C SER A 100 -5.85 5.40 12.54
N ASP A 101 -5.35 4.81 13.62
CA ASP A 101 -4.96 3.41 13.66
C ASP A 101 -6.19 2.47 13.68
N LEU A 102 -7.37 3.03 13.92
CA LEU A 102 -8.68 2.37 13.86
C LEU A 102 -9.43 2.64 12.54
N LYS A 103 -8.77 3.25 11.56
CA LYS A 103 -9.33 3.50 10.23
C LYS A 103 -8.72 2.57 9.19
N ASP A 104 -9.55 2.19 8.24
CA ASP A 104 -9.14 1.37 7.12
C ASP A 104 -8.27 2.17 6.11
N PRO A 105 -7.66 1.51 5.11
CA PRO A 105 -6.83 2.17 4.09
C PRO A 105 -7.58 3.18 3.20
N TRP A 106 -8.90 3.24 3.28
CA TRP A 106 -9.74 4.21 2.56
C TRP A 106 -10.24 5.34 3.47
N GLY A 107 -9.86 5.33 4.77
CA GLY A 107 -10.17 6.38 5.74
C GLY A 107 -11.51 6.19 6.46
N LYS A 108 -12.20 5.06 6.26
CA LYS A 108 -13.42 4.71 7.00
C LYS A 108 -13.07 4.04 8.33
N ASP A 109 -13.97 4.09 9.29
CA ASP A 109 -13.83 3.34 10.52
C ASP A 109 -14.11 1.85 10.28
N TYR A 110 -13.32 0.97 10.91
CA TYR A 110 -13.62 -0.45 10.93
C TYR A 110 -14.93 -0.69 11.69
N VAL A 111 -15.70 -1.66 11.22
CA VAL A 111 -16.96 -2.07 11.88
C VAL A 111 -16.63 -3.14 12.92
N TYR A 112 -17.09 -2.93 14.14
CA TYR A 112 -16.94 -3.87 15.24
C TYR A 112 -18.30 -4.20 15.81
N GLN A 113 -18.53 -5.46 16.09
CA GLN A 113 -19.76 -5.94 16.72
C GLN A 113 -19.45 -7.01 17.76
N TYR A 114 -19.96 -6.80 18.97
CA TYR A 114 -19.94 -7.79 20.03
C TYR A 114 -21.32 -7.85 20.72
N PRO A 115 -21.90 -9.03 20.91
CA PRO A 115 -21.48 -10.34 20.40
C PRO A 115 -21.47 -10.39 18.87
N GLY A 116 -20.55 -11.18 18.28
CA GLY A 116 -20.47 -11.36 16.84
C GLY A 116 -21.66 -12.16 16.31
N THR A 117 -22.11 -11.82 15.11
CA THR A 117 -23.15 -12.56 14.38
C THR A 117 -22.56 -13.64 13.48
N ARG A 118 -21.37 -13.41 12.96
CA ARG A 118 -20.59 -14.36 12.16
C ARG A 118 -19.71 -15.24 13.04
N ASN A 119 -19.00 -14.64 13.98
CA ASN A 119 -18.19 -15.34 14.99
C ASN A 119 -19.01 -15.48 16.28
N SER A 120 -19.95 -16.44 16.35
CA SER A 120 -20.76 -16.65 17.54
C SER A 120 -19.88 -17.02 18.73
N GLY A 121 -20.06 -16.32 19.87
CA GLY A 121 -19.22 -16.48 21.06
C GLY A 121 -17.95 -15.62 21.09
N SER A 122 -17.71 -14.83 20.04
CA SER A 122 -16.60 -13.88 19.91
C SER A 122 -17.13 -12.56 19.32
N PHE A 123 -16.32 -11.84 18.57
CA PHE A 123 -16.68 -10.56 17.94
C PHE A 123 -16.50 -10.62 16.43
N ASP A 124 -17.24 -9.79 15.73
CA ASP A 124 -17.06 -9.53 14.31
C ASP A 124 -16.31 -8.23 14.12
N LEU A 125 -15.30 -8.26 13.24
CA LEU A 125 -14.51 -7.13 12.85
C LEU A 125 -14.43 -7.08 11.32
N SER A 126 -14.78 -5.95 10.71
CA SER A 126 -14.84 -5.88 9.25
C SER A 126 -14.65 -4.47 8.70
N THR A 127 -14.43 -4.39 7.40
CA THR A 127 -14.56 -3.19 6.59
C THR A 127 -15.08 -3.54 5.20
N THR A 128 -15.50 -2.53 4.43
CA THR A 128 -15.98 -2.70 3.07
C THR A 128 -15.12 -1.89 2.12
N ALA A 129 -14.47 -2.57 1.20
CA ALA A 129 -13.68 -1.95 0.14
C ALA A 129 -14.57 -1.12 -0.82
N PRO A 130 -14.01 -0.19 -1.60
CA PRO A 130 -14.78 0.67 -2.51
C PRO A 130 -15.55 -0.09 -3.60
N ASP A 131 -15.12 -1.30 -3.96
CA ASP A 131 -15.79 -2.20 -4.90
C ASP A 131 -16.97 -2.97 -4.30
N GLY A 132 -17.25 -2.77 -3.00
CA GLY A 132 -18.30 -3.47 -2.26
C GLY A 132 -17.85 -4.78 -1.59
N THR A 133 -16.60 -5.21 -1.78
CA THR A 133 -16.07 -6.42 -1.13
C THR A 133 -15.99 -6.21 0.38
N VAL A 134 -16.64 -7.11 1.14
CA VAL A 134 -16.58 -7.12 2.61
C VAL A 134 -15.39 -7.97 3.06
N LEU A 135 -14.53 -7.36 3.87
CA LEU A 135 -13.34 -7.95 4.46
C LEU A 135 -13.59 -8.11 5.96
N GLY A 136 -13.69 -9.34 6.46
CA GLY A 136 -14.00 -9.62 7.85
C GLY A 136 -13.06 -10.63 8.46
N ASN A 137 -13.10 -10.76 9.79
CA ASN A 137 -12.33 -11.74 10.57
C ASN A 137 -13.05 -13.10 10.68
N TRP A 138 -13.94 -13.39 9.78
CA TRP A 138 -14.60 -14.69 9.63
C TRP A 138 -14.19 -15.34 8.32
N ASP A 139 -14.29 -16.66 8.25
CA ASP A 139 -14.04 -17.40 7.03
C ASP A 139 -15.01 -17.00 5.92
N SER A 140 -14.49 -16.56 4.79
CA SER A 140 -15.26 -16.22 3.58
C SER A 140 -15.98 -17.43 2.95
N SER A 141 -15.77 -18.63 3.49
CA SER A 141 -16.40 -19.89 3.06
C SER A 141 -17.83 -20.08 3.56
N THR A 142 -18.37 -19.18 4.40
CA THR A 142 -19.72 -19.31 4.99
C THR A 142 -20.76 -18.37 4.34
N SER A 143 -20.51 -17.91 3.11
CA SER A 143 -21.55 -17.22 2.33
C SER A 143 -22.31 -18.25 1.49
N ASN A 144 -23.31 -18.85 2.09
CA ASN A 144 -24.37 -19.59 1.38
C ASN A 144 -25.62 -18.72 1.34
#